data_43676f4438f65f28d5f87d8e9dc3ec64
#
_entry.id   43676f4438f65f28d5f87d8e9dc3ec64
#
_cell.length_a   1.000
_cell.length_b   1.000
_cell.length_c   1.000
_cell.angle_alpha   90.00
_cell.angle_beta   90.00
_cell.angle_gamma   90.00
#
_symmetry.space_group_name_H-M   'P 1'
#
loop_
_entity.id
_entity.type
_entity.pdbx_description
1 polymer ?
#
loop_
_entity_poly.entity_id
_entity_poly.type
_entity_poly.pdbx_seq_one_letter_code
_entity_poly.pdbx_strand_id
1 'polypeptide(L)'
;MSKIKQSNIRNFCIIAHIDHGKSTLADRIIEKTGLLTSREMQEQVLDNMELERERGITIKSQAVRTIYRAKNGEEYIFNLIDTPGHVDFNYEVSRALAACDGAVLVVDAAQGIEAQTLANVYLALDHDLEVFPVINKIDLPSAEPERVKEEIEDVIGLDAEDAPLISAKNGLNIEQVLEQIVKKIPAPGGSLENPLQALIFDSLYDPYKGVIVFFRIMEGQLKKGTKVRMMATGAEFDVVEVGYFGAGQFIPSEDGLSAGMVGYLTASIKNVKDTRVGDTITDAANPCAKPLPGYKKVNPMVYCGLYPADGAKYPDLRDALEKLQLNDASLFYEPE
;
A
#
# COMPACT_ATOMS: atom_id res chain seq x y z
N MET A 1 -0.13 20.61 -16.05
CA MET A 1 -0.48 19.21 -16.32
C MET A 1 -1.99 19.11 -16.45
N SER A 2 -2.53 18.43 -17.48
CA SER A 2 -3.98 18.17 -17.54
C SER A 2 -4.36 17.37 -16.28
N LYS A 3 -5.42 17.81 -15.57
CA LYS A 3 -5.90 17.07 -14.40
C LYS A 3 -6.37 15.69 -14.88
N ILE A 4 -5.66 14.63 -14.52
CA ILE A 4 -6.08 13.26 -14.79
C ILE A 4 -7.41 13.05 -14.07
N LYS A 5 -8.39 12.49 -14.79
CA LYS A 5 -9.74 12.25 -14.25
C LYS A 5 -9.71 11.16 -13.18
N GLN A 6 -10.62 11.23 -12.21
CA GLN A 6 -10.78 10.18 -11.18
C GLN A 6 -11.01 8.79 -11.81
N SER A 7 -11.74 8.72 -12.94
CA SER A 7 -11.93 7.48 -13.71
C SER A 7 -10.64 6.81 -14.18
N ASN A 8 -9.54 7.57 -14.23
CA ASN A 8 -8.23 7.11 -14.69
C ASN A 8 -7.26 6.89 -13.52
N ILE A 9 -7.75 6.74 -12.30
CA ILE A 9 -6.97 6.34 -11.13
C ILE A 9 -7.12 4.83 -10.93
N ARG A 10 -6.02 4.15 -10.58
CA ARG A 10 -6.00 2.74 -10.20
C ARG A 10 -5.19 2.58 -8.92
N ASN A 11 -5.87 2.23 -7.84
CA ASN A 11 -5.25 1.93 -6.55
C ASN A 11 -5.17 0.42 -6.40
N PHE A 12 -3.99 -0.13 -6.39
CA PHE A 12 -3.83 -1.58 -6.37
C PHE A 12 -2.61 -2.01 -5.59
N CYS A 13 -2.65 -3.26 -5.15
CA CYS A 13 -1.52 -3.95 -4.54
C CYS A 13 -1.12 -5.17 -5.36
N ILE A 14 0.02 -5.75 -5.02
CA ILE A 14 0.47 -7.04 -5.54
C ILE A 14 0.49 -8.02 -4.38
N ILE A 15 -0.26 -9.10 -4.51
CA ILE A 15 -0.30 -10.21 -3.56
C ILE A 15 0.34 -11.44 -4.19
N ALA A 16 1.15 -12.14 -3.42
CA ALA A 16 1.88 -13.32 -3.89
C ALA A 16 2.33 -14.18 -2.71
N HIS A 17 2.64 -15.44 -2.98
CA HIS A 17 3.48 -16.23 -2.08
C HIS A 17 4.93 -15.72 -2.09
N ILE A 18 5.70 -16.07 -1.06
CA ILE A 18 7.13 -15.76 -0.98
C ILE A 18 7.82 -16.35 -2.23
N ASP A 19 8.76 -15.60 -2.80
CA ASP A 19 9.54 -15.97 -3.99
C ASP A 19 8.74 -16.15 -5.30
N HIS A 20 7.43 -15.87 -5.36
CA HIS A 20 6.67 -15.89 -6.62
C HIS A 20 6.99 -14.68 -7.53
N GLY A 21 7.78 -13.70 -7.05
CA GLY A 21 8.29 -12.59 -7.85
C GLY A 21 7.50 -11.28 -7.70
N LYS A 22 6.86 -11.07 -6.54
CA LYS A 22 6.13 -9.85 -6.20
C LYS A 22 6.97 -8.58 -6.38
N SER A 23 8.09 -8.46 -5.65
CA SER A 23 8.97 -7.28 -5.69
C SER A 23 9.59 -7.08 -7.07
N THR A 24 9.93 -8.19 -7.76
CA THR A 24 10.43 -8.12 -9.14
C THR A 24 9.38 -7.57 -10.10
N LEU A 25 8.10 -7.94 -9.95
CA LEU A 25 7.03 -7.36 -10.77
C LEU A 25 6.80 -5.89 -10.45
N ALA A 26 6.84 -5.50 -9.16
CA ALA A 26 6.76 -4.10 -8.75
C ALA A 26 7.86 -3.26 -9.40
N ASP A 27 9.10 -3.72 -9.38
CA ASP A 27 10.23 -3.07 -10.04
C ASP A 27 9.99 -2.91 -11.55
N ARG A 28 9.45 -3.94 -12.23
CA ARG A 28 9.12 -3.86 -13.67
C ARG A 28 7.99 -2.88 -13.97
N ILE A 29 7.00 -2.75 -13.10
CA ILE A 29 5.94 -1.74 -13.24
C ILE A 29 6.55 -0.33 -13.14
N ILE A 30 7.40 -0.09 -12.15
CA ILE A 30 8.09 1.19 -11.94
C ILE A 30 8.98 1.55 -13.14
N GLU A 31 9.74 0.58 -13.65
CA GLU A 31 10.59 0.74 -14.83
C GLU A 31 9.77 1.07 -16.09
N LYS A 32 8.71 0.28 -16.38
CA LYS A 32 7.88 0.42 -17.57
C LYS A 32 7.05 1.71 -17.58
N THR A 33 6.70 2.24 -16.43
CA THR A 33 6.01 3.53 -16.29
C THR A 33 6.97 4.72 -16.33
N GLY A 34 8.29 4.48 -16.36
CA GLY A 34 9.30 5.52 -16.51
C GLY A 34 9.46 6.42 -15.30
N LEU A 35 9.03 5.96 -14.11
CA LEU A 35 9.20 6.71 -12.87
C LEU A 35 10.68 6.85 -12.48
N LEU A 36 11.45 5.80 -12.73
CA LEU A 36 12.90 5.78 -12.57
C LEU A 36 13.57 5.44 -13.90
N THR A 37 14.71 6.06 -14.13
CA THR A 37 15.56 5.71 -15.29
C THR A 37 16.27 4.39 -15.05
N SER A 38 16.70 3.69 -16.11
CA SER A 38 17.43 2.42 -15.99
C SER A 38 18.72 2.51 -15.15
N ARG A 39 19.25 3.73 -14.95
CA ARG A 39 20.45 3.97 -14.12
C ARG A 39 20.12 4.13 -12.63
N GLU A 40 18.89 4.56 -12.34
CA GLU A 40 18.38 4.76 -10.96
C GLU A 40 17.71 3.49 -10.42
N MET A 41 17.34 2.56 -11.32
CA MET A 41 16.76 1.27 -10.94
C MET A 41 17.77 0.43 -10.15
N GLN A 42 17.33 -0.02 -8.99
CA GLN A 42 18.00 -1.02 -8.15
C GLN A 42 17.05 -2.20 -8.00
N GLU A 43 17.57 -3.34 -7.63
CA GLU A 43 16.71 -4.48 -7.26
C GLU A 43 15.94 -4.14 -5.97
N GLN A 44 14.63 -4.46 -5.94
CA GLN A 44 13.77 -4.22 -4.80
C GLN A 44 13.72 -2.73 -4.40
N VAL A 45 13.41 -1.87 -5.38
CA VAL A 45 13.38 -0.40 -5.20
C VAL A 45 12.46 0.04 -4.06
N LEU A 46 11.38 -0.70 -3.80
CA LEU A 46 10.43 -0.39 -2.73
C LEU A 46 10.86 -0.93 -1.36
N ASP A 47 11.76 -1.90 -1.28
CA ASP A 47 12.25 -2.45 -0.02
C ASP A 47 13.34 -1.52 0.56
N ASN A 48 12.93 -0.57 1.40
CA ASN A 48 13.82 0.50 1.91
C ASN A 48 14.57 0.12 3.19
N MET A 49 14.12 -0.91 3.91
CA MET A 49 14.77 -1.36 5.14
C MET A 49 15.96 -2.29 4.82
N GLU A 50 17.06 -2.12 5.55
CA GLU A 50 18.22 -3.00 5.42
C GLU A 50 17.86 -4.48 5.67
N LEU A 51 16.97 -4.73 6.65
CA LEU A 51 16.47 -6.05 6.99
C LEU A 51 15.61 -6.67 5.87
N GLU A 52 14.83 -5.87 5.14
CA GLU A 52 14.06 -6.33 3.97
C GLU A 52 15.00 -6.86 2.88
N ARG A 53 16.04 -6.10 2.58
CA ARG A 53 17.06 -6.46 1.58
C ARG A 53 17.90 -7.67 2.00
N GLU A 54 18.27 -7.74 3.29
CA GLU A 54 19.03 -8.88 3.84
C GLU A 54 18.23 -10.18 3.76
N ARG A 55 16.93 -10.12 4.05
CA ARG A 55 16.03 -11.28 4.10
C ARG A 55 15.33 -11.58 2.78
N GLY A 56 15.33 -10.63 1.83
CA GLY A 56 14.65 -10.77 0.56
C GLY A 56 13.12 -10.76 0.68
N ILE A 57 12.57 -10.15 1.74
CA ILE A 57 11.13 -10.08 2.01
C ILE A 57 10.71 -8.64 2.30
N THR A 58 9.55 -8.24 1.82
CA THR A 58 8.92 -6.98 2.22
C THR A 58 8.32 -7.13 3.61
N ILE A 59 8.69 -6.23 4.53
CA ILE A 59 8.20 -6.18 5.92
C ILE A 59 7.14 -5.08 6.05
N LYS A 60 7.42 -3.89 5.53
CA LYS A 60 6.56 -2.73 5.61
C LYS A 60 5.97 -2.37 4.26
N SER A 61 4.66 -2.07 4.24
CA SER A 61 4.00 -1.61 3.02
C SER A 61 4.58 -0.28 2.54
N GLN A 62 4.85 -0.19 1.24
CA GLN A 62 5.33 1.02 0.58
C GLN A 62 4.34 1.42 -0.51
N ALA A 63 4.08 2.72 -0.62
CA ALA A 63 3.24 3.24 -1.68
C ALA A 63 4.07 4.00 -2.71
N VAL A 64 3.73 3.85 -3.97
CA VAL A 64 4.35 4.61 -5.06
C VAL A 64 3.31 4.99 -6.09
N ARG A 65 3.36 6.24 -6.56
CA ARG A 65 2.52 6.74 -7.64
C ARG A 65 3.31 6.81 -8.93
N THR A 66 2.77 6.18 -9.97
CA THR A 66 3.32 6.26 -11.33
C THR A 66 2.25 6.75 -12.31
N ILE A 67 2.66 7.14 -13.51
CA ILE A 67 1.75 7.49 -14.60
C ILE A 67 1.98 6.50 -15.74
N TYR A 68 0.92 5.81 -16.13
CA TYR A 68 0.94 4.88 -17.24
C TYR A 68 0.13 5.43 -18.41
N ARG A 69 0.73 5.44 -19.60
CA ARG A 69 0.03 5.75 -20.85
C ARG A 69 -0.44 4.47 -21.50
N ALA A 70 -1.74 4.20 -21.41
CA ALA A 70 -2.34 2.97 -21.91
C ALA A 70 -2.48 2.95 -23.43
N LYS A 71 -2.75 1.77 -24.00
CA LYS A 71 -2.95 1.58 -25.45
C LYS A 71 -4.14 2.36 -26.00
N ASN A 72 -5.11 2.69 -25.18
CA ASN A 72 -6.24 3.57 -25.55
C ASN A 72 -5.83 5.06 -25.73
N GLY A 73 -4.56 5.40 -25.46
CA GLY A 73 -4.01 6.74 -25.57
C GLY A 73 -4.24 7.63 -24.35
N GLU A 74 -4.94 7.16 -23.32
CA GLU A 74 -5.19 7.89 -22.07
C GLU A 74 -4.07 7.66 -21.06
N GLU A 75 -3.87 8.65 -20.20
CA GLU A 75 -2.95 8.55 -19.06
C GLU A 75 -3.71 8.13 -17.80
N TYR A 76 -3.15 7.18 -17.07
CA TYR A 76 -3.66 6.64 -15.83
C TYR A 76 -2.69 6.91 -14.69
N ILE A 77 -3.22 7.28 -13.53
CA ILE A 77 -2.48 7.28 -12.28
C ILE A 77 -2.54 5.88 -11.69
N PHE A 78 -1.40 5.26 -11.50
CA PHE A 78 -1.24 4.01 -10.78
C PHE A 78 -0.68 4.31 -9.39
N ASN A 79 -1.46 4.04 -8.37
CA ASN A 79 -1.01 4.01 -7.00
C ASN A 79 -0.78 2.54 -6.63
N LEU A 80 0.47 2.11 -6.74
CA LEU A 80 0.89 0.78 -6.31
C LEU A 80 1.19 0.84 -4.82
N ILE A 81 0.55 -0.03 -4.05
CA ILE A 81 0.82 -0.24 -2.63
C ILE A 81 1.44 -1.62 -2.49
N ASP A 82 2.76 -1.66 -2.30
CA ASP A 82 3.47 -2.91 -2.10
C ASP A 82 3.16 -3.46 -0.71
N THR A 83 2.86 -4.76 -0.64
CA THR A 83 2.41 -5.43 0.58
C THR A 83 3.38 -6.54 0.97
N PRO A 84 3.58 -6.82 2.27
CA PRO A 84 4.29 -8.02 2.69
C PRO A 84 3.65 -9.28 2.11
N GLY A 85 4.48 -10.29 1.76
CA GLY A 85 3.99 -11.60 1.31
C GLY A 85 3.85 -12.64 2.42
N HIS A 86 4.45 -12.39 3.60
CA HIS A 86 4.53 -13.34 4.71
C HIS A 86 3.32 -13.28 5.63
N VAL A 87 2.83 -14.44 6.09
CA VAL A 87 1.65 -14.53 6.96
C VAL A 87 1.79 -13.79 8.30
N ASP A 88 3.00 -13.64 8.81
CA ASP A 88 3.24 -12.93 10.06
C ASP A 88 2.92 -11.42 9.95
N PHE A 89 2.85 -10.90 8.73
CA PHE A 89 2.56 -9.50 8.44
C PHE A 89 1.12 -9.26 7.97
N ASN A 90 0.20 -10.19 8.24
CA ASN A 90 -1.20 -10.08 7.81
C ASN A 90 -1.88 -8.76 8.19
N TYR A 91 -1.47 -8.16 9.32
CA TYR A 91 -1.99 -6.87 9.73
C TYR A 91 -1.56 -5.74 8.81
N GLU A 92 -0.27 -5.70 8.41
CA GLU A 92 0.25 -4.75 7.42
C GLU A 92 -0.45 -4.95 6.06
N VAL A 93 -0.62 -6.21 5.66
CA VAL A 93 -1.34 -6.56 4.43
C VAL A 93 -2.78 -6.02 4.46
N SER A 94 -3.54 -6.31 5.51
CA SER A 94 -4.94 -5.87 5.65
C SER A 94 -5.08 -4.34 5.59
N ARG A 95 -4.14 -3.59 6.17
CA ARG A 95 -4.15 -2.12 6.11
C ARG A 95 -3.90 -1.59 4.70
N ALA A 96 -2.92 -2.17 4.02
CA ALA A 96 -2.60 -1.80 2.65
C ALA A 96 -3.76 -2.11 1.69
N LEU A 97 -4.40 -3.29 1.86
CA LEU A 97 -5.58 -3.69 1.07
C LEU A 97 -6.73 -2.69 1.19
N ALA A 98 -7.00 -2.16 2.38
CA ALA A 98 -8.05 -1.15 2.58
C ALA A 98 -7.82 0.17 1.81
N ALA A 99 -6.58 0.43 1.38
CA ALA A 99 -6.26 1.57 0.54
C ALA A 99 -6.31 1.26 -0.97
N CYS A 100 -6.65 0.01 -1.36
CA CYS A 100 -6.72 -0.45 -2.74
C CYS A 100 -8.16 -0.60 -3.26
N ASP A 101 -8.32 -0.64 -4.57
CA ASP A 101 -9.55 -0.99 -5.29
C ASP A 101 -9.40 -2.36 -5.97
N GLY A 102 -8.19 -2.89 -6.08
CA GLY A 102 -7.94 -4.19 -6.63
C GLY A 102 -6.56 -4.75 -6.27
N ALA A 103 -6.34 -6.02 -6.59
CA ALA A 103 -5.11 -6.73 -6.32
C ALA A 103 -4.66 -7.56 -7.53
N VAL A 104 -3.37 -7.52 -7.79
CA VAL A 104 -2.71 -8.36 -8.78
C VAL A 104 -2.17 -9.60 -8.06
N LEU A 105 -2.74 -10.76 -8.34
CA LEU A 105 -2.31 -12.04 -7.77
C LEU A 105 -1.20 -12.65 -8.63
N VAL A 106 0.02 -12.73 -8.10
CA VAL A 106 1.15 -13.33 -8.81
C VAL A 106 1.33 -14.78 -8.38
N VAL A 107 1.26 -15.69 -9.35
CA VAL A 107 1.45 -17.13 -9.14
C VAL A 107 2.64 -17.61 -9.98
N ASP A 108 3.50 -18.43 -9.38
CA ASP A 108 4.63 -19.05 -10.06
C ASP A 108 4.14 -20.17 -11.00
N ALA A 109 4.56 -20.11 -12.27
CA ALA A 109 4.17 -21.08 -13.30
C ALA A 109 4.64 -22.52 -13.03
N ALA A 110 5.62 -22.71 -12.14
CA ALA A 110 6.13 -24.03 -11.78
C ALA A 110 5.53 -24.56 -10.48
N GLN A 111 5.38 -23.68 -9.47
CA GLN A 111 4.92 -24.06 -8.12
C GLN A 111 3.38 -24.07 -8.02
N GLY A 112 2.69 -23.17 -8.71
CA GLY A 112 1.23 -23.06 -8.62
C GLY A 112 0.78 -22.35 -7.33
N ILE A 113 -0.37 -22.80 -6.79
CA ILE A 113 -1.00 -22.21 -5.61
C ILE A 113 -0.38 -22.78 -4.33
N GLU A 114 0.04 -21.88 -3.46
CA GLU A 114 0.58 -22.17 -2.14
C GLU A 114 -0.36 -21.68 -1.02
N ALA A 115 -0.19 -22.14 0.21
CA ALA A 115 -1.07 -21.80 1.33
C ALA A 115 -1.18 -20.29 1.60
N GLN A 116 -0.08 -19.54 1.45
CA GLN A 116 -0.08 -18.08 1.60
C GLN A 116 -0.82 -17.38 0.46
N THR A 117 -0.80 -17.95 -0.74
CA THR A 117 -1.58 -17.45 -1.89
C THR A 117 -3.05 -17.37 -1.51
N LEU A 118 -3.61 -18.49 -0.99
CA LEU A 118 -5.00 -18.55 -0.56
C LEU A 118 -5.31 -17.55 0.55
N ALA A 119 -4.46 -17.49 1.58
CA ALA A 119 -4.66 -16.56 2.69
C ALA A 119 -4.73 -15.10 2.22
N ASN A 120 -3.82 -14.70 1.33
CA ASN A 120 -3.77 -13.34 0.80
C ASN A 120 -4.96 -13.02 -0.13
N VAL A 121 -5.41 -14.00 -0.93
CA VAL A 121 -6.60 -13.82 -1.77
C VAL A 121 -7.85 -13.65 -0.93
N TYR A 122 -8.06 -14.48 0.10
CA TYR A 122 -9.22 -14.32 0.98
C TYR A 122 -9.21 -12.98 1.71
N LEU A 123 -8.04 -12.50 2.15
CA LEU A 123 -7.94 -11.16 2.72
C LEU A 123 -8.33 -10.06 1.71
N ALA A 124 -7.93 -10.18 0.45
CA ALA A 124 -8.29 -9.24 -0.60
C ALA A 124 -9.80 -9.26 -0.87
N LEU A 125 -10.42 -10.44 -0.93
CA LEU A 125 -11.86 -10.61 -1.11
C LEU A 125 -12.67 -10.09 0.09
N ASP A 126 -12.17 -10.25 1.33
CA ASP A 126 -12.79 -9.69 2.54
C ASP A 126 -12.81 -8.14 2.53
N HIS A 127 -11.94 -7.53 1.74
CA HIS A 127 -11.92 -6.08 1.49
C HIS A 127 -12.66 -5.65 0.21
N ASP A 128 -13.46 -6.54 -0.41
CA ASP A 128 -14.20 -6.31 -1.65
C ASP A 128 -13.30 -5.87 -2.83
N LEU A 129 -12.03 -6.33 -2.88
CA LEU A 129 -11.12 -5.98 -3.95
C LEU A 129 -11.37 -6.84 -5.20
N GLU A 130 -11.26 -6.20 -6.37
CA GLU A 130 -11.17 -6.92 -7.63
C GLU A 130 -9.81 -7.61 -7.76
N VAL A 131 -9.78 -8.93 -7.85
CA VAL A 131 -8.55 -9.72 -7.92
C VAL A 131 -8.41 -10.36 -9.30
N PHE A 132 -7.26 -10.21 -9.94
CA PHE A 132 -6.96 -10.93 -11.17
C PHE A 132 -5.58 -11.60 -11.12
N PRO A 133 -5.45 -12.82 -11.68
CA PRO A 133 -4.20 -13.57 -11.65
C PRO A 133 -3.22 -13.13 -12.73
N VAL A 134 -1.93 -13.27 -12.41
CA VAL A 134 -0.78 -13.15 -13.33
C VAL A 134 0.13 -14.34 -13.09
N ILE A 135 0.46 -15.08 -14.14
CA ILE A 135 1.32 -16.26 -14.05
C ILE A 135 2.74 -15.87 -14.41
N ASN A 136 3.63 -15.93 -13.42
CA ASN A 136 5.02 -15.50 -13.52
C ASN A 136 6.00 -16.66 -13.70
N LYS A 137 7.21 -16.35 -14.09
CA LYS A 137 8.34 -17.27 -14.28
C LYS A 137 8.13 -18.29 -15.41
N ILE A 138 7.43 -17.89 -16.47
CA ILE A 138 7.24 -18.75 -17.66
C ILE A 138 8.54 -19.08 -18.40
N ASP A 139 9.64 -18.43 -18.04
CA ASP A 139 10.98 -18.69 -18.54
C ASP A 139 11.65 -19.92 -17.93
N LEU A 140 11.09 -20.49 -16.86
CA LEU A 140 11.63 -21.68 -16.22
C LEU A 140 11.31 -22.95 -17.06
N PRO A 141 12.25 -23.90 -17.18
CA PRO A 141 12.01 -25.16 -17.88
C PRO A 141 10.89 -26.01 -17.27
N SER A 142 10.60 -25.80 -15.99
CA SER A 142 9.53 -26.48 -15.22
C SER A 142 8.20 -25.74 -15.24
N ALA A 143 8.07 -24.66 -16.01
CA ALA A 143 6.85 -23.87 -16.07
C ALA A 143 5.72 -24.63 -16.77
N GLU A 144 4.56 -24.72 -16.13
CA GLU A 144 3.33 -25.33 -16.64
C GLU A 144 2.15 -24.34 -16.53
N PRO A 145 2.13 -23.26 -17.34
CA PRO A 145 1.17 -22.17 -17.19
C PRO A 145 -0.29 -22.64 -17.28
N GLU A 146 -0.62 -23.54 -18.21
CA GLU A 146 -2.00 -24.00 -18.39
C GLU A 146 -2.49 -24.81 -17.18
N ARG A 147 -1.65 -25.67 -16.61
CA ARG A 147 -1.96 -26.36 -15.35
C ARG A 147 -2.25 -25.37 -14.22
N VAL A 148 -1.44 -24.32 -14.12
CA VAL A 148 -1.60 -23.30 -13.07
C VAL A 148 -2.88 -22.47 -13.28
N LYS A 149 -3.30 -22.20 -14.53
CA LYS A 149 -4.61 -21.56 -14.80
C LYS A 149 -5.76 -22.42 -14.29
N GLU A 150 -5.79 -23.72 -14.65
CA GLU A 150 -6.79 -24.66 -14.18
C GLU A 150 -6.82 -24.74 -12.65
N GLU A 151 -5.64 -24.77 -12.01
CA GLU A 151 -5.53 -24.77 -10.55
C GLU A 151 -6.10 -23.50 -9.90
N ILE A 152 -5.88 -22.31 -10.50
CA ILE A 152 -6.44 -21.03 -10.03
C ILE A 152 -7.98 -21.05 -10.11
N GLU A 153 -8.54 -21.55 -11.22
CA GLU A 153 -9.98 -21.64 -11.43
C GLU A 153 -10.62 -22.64 -10.46
N ASP A 154 -10.03 -23.82 -10.31
CA ASP A 154 -10.57 -24.90 -9.48
C ASP A 154 -10.46 -24.62 -7.97
N VAL A 155 -9.35 -24.06 -7.52
CA VAL A 155 -9.05 -23.89 -6.09
C VAL A 155 -9.52 -22.53 -5.55
N ILE A 156 -9.36 -21.46 -6.33
CA ILE A 156 -9.69 -20.09 -5.91
C ILE A 156 -11.03 -19.65 -6.48
N GLY A 157 -11.38 -20.10 -7.68
CA GLY A 157 -12.58 -19.67 -8.40
C GLY A 157 -12.40 -18.34 -9.15
N LEU A 158 -11.17 -17.91 -9.41
CA LEU A 158 -10.87 -16.75 -10.21
C LEU A 158 -10.73 -17.15 -11.69
N ASP A 159 -11.29 -16.37 -12.60
CA ASP A 159 -11.09 -16.53 -14.04
C ASP A 159 -9.62 -16.27 -14.41
N ALA A 160 -8.96 -17.30 -14.93
CA ALA A 160 -7.56 -17.29 -15.33
C ALA A 160 -7.35 -17.45 -16.84
N GLU A 161 -8.42 -17.54 -17.66
CA GLU A 161 -8.32 -17.72 -19.11
C GLU A 161 -7.43 -16.64 -19.74
N ASP A 162 -7.72 -15.37 -19.42
CA ASP A 162 -6.99 -14.19 -19.94
C ASP A 162 -5.79 -13.77 -19.05
N ALA A 163 -5.34 -14.63 -18.12
CA ALA A 163 -4.24 -14.28 -17.20
C ALA A 163 -2.94 -14.02 -17.98
N PRO A 164 -2.27 -12.87 -17.76
CA PRO A 164 -0.99 -12.58 -18.37
C PRO A 164 0.07 -13.62 -17.99
N LEU A 165 0.73 -14.17 -18.99
CA LEU A 165 1.86 -15.10 -18.84
C LEU A 165 3.16 -14.29 -18.94
N ILE A 166 3.90 -14.13 -17.84
CA ILE A 166 5.03 -13.22 -17.76
C ILE A 166 6.32 -13.87 -17.27
N SER A 167 7.43 -13.22 -17.57
CA SER A 167 8.66 -13.35 -16.82
C SER A 167 9.06 -11.97 -16.29
N ALA A 168 8.80 -11.72 -15.02
CA ALA A 168 9.19 -10.47 -14.38
C ALA A 168 10.71 -10.29 -14.40
N LYS A 169 11.48 -11.37 -14.21
CA LYS A 169 12.95 -11.35 -14.28
C LYS A 169 13.45 -10.85 -15.63
N ASN A 170 12.88 -11.33 -16.73
CA ASN A 170 13.30 -10.99 -18.09
C ASN A 170 12.53 -9.80 -18.67
N GLY A 171 11.56 -9.23 -17.96
CA GLY A 171 10.72 -8.13 -18.43
C GLY A 171 9.74 -8.54 -19.54
N LEU A 172 9.45 -9.85 -19.69
CA LEU A 172 8.58 -10.37 -20.73
C LEU A 172 7.11 -10.15 -20.37
N ASN A 173 6.33 -9.62 -21.34
CA ASN A 173 4.88 -9.43 -21.27
C ASN A 173 4.38 -8.51 -20.13
N ILE A 174 5.25 -7.68 -19.53
CA ILE A 174 4.85 -6.76 -18.43
C ILE A 174 3.77 -5.78 -18.88
N GLU A 175 3.80 -5.33 -20.14
CA GLU A 175 2.78 -4.44 -20.68
C GLU A 175 1.37 -5.04 -20.62
N GLN A 176 1.23 -6.37 -20.76
CA GLN A 176 -0.06 -7.05 -20.61
C GLN A 176 -0.63 -6.90 -19.21
N VAL A 177 0.23 -6.94 -18.19
CA VAL A 177 -0.18 -6.71 -16.80
C VAL A 177 -0.68 -5.27 -16.61
N LEU A 178 0.04 -4.28 -17.16
CA LEU A 178 -0.36 -2.86 -17.07
C LEU A 178 -1.71 -2.60 -17.74
N GLU A 179 -1.97 -3.22 -18.90
CA GLU A 179 -3.26 -3.12 -19.59
C GLU A 179 -4.38 -3.85 -18.82
N GLN A 180 -4.08 -4.99 -18.18
CA GLN A 180 -5.05 -5.67 -17.32
C GLN A 180 -5.39 -4.84 -16.07
N ILE A 181 -4.43 -4.15 -15.47
CA ILE A 181 -4.68 -3.20 -14.37
C ILE A 181 -5.66 -2.11 -14.82
N VAL A 182 -5.47 -1.54 -16.00
CA VAL A 182 -6.41 -0.54 -16.56
C VAL A 182 -7.81 -1.12 -16.77
N LYS A 183 -7.90 -2.35 -17.27
CA LYS A 183 -9.16 -3.01 -17.65
C LYS A 183 -9.94 -3.59 -16.47
N LYS A 184 -9.25 -4.28 -15.56
CA LYS A 184 -9.86 -5.09 -14.49
C LYS A 184 -10.05 -4.30 -13.19
N ILE A 185 -9.07 -3.47 -12.79
CA ILE A 185 -9.20 -2.74 -11.53
C ILE A 185 -10.14 -1.55 -11.72
N PRO A 186 -11.19 -1.43 -10.90
CA PRO A 186 -12.13 -0.34 -10.99
C PRO A 186 -11.49 1.02 -10.64
N ALA A 187 -12.06 2.08 -11.19
CA ALA A 187 -11.73 3.43 -10.72
C ALA A 187 -12.28 3.64 -9.30
N PRO A 188 -11.57 4.41 -8.46
CA PRO A 188 -12.07 4.70 -7.11
C PRO A 188 -13.35 5.52 -7.16
N GLY A 189 -14.25 5.23 -6.22
CA GLY A 189 -15.47 6.00 -5.99
C GLY A 189 -15.21 7.32 -5.27
N GLY A 190 -16.30 7.94 -4.78
CA GLY A 190 -16.28 9.18 -4.01
C GLY A 190 -16.51 10.43 -4.85
N SER A 191 -16.96 11.50 -4.17
CA SER A 191 -17.27 12.80 -4.77
C SER A 191 -16.40 13.91 -4.18
N LEU A 192 -15.98 14.84 -5.02
CA LEU A 192 -15.24 16.06 -4.61
C LEU A 192 -16.11 17.01 -3.78
N GLU A 193 -17.43 16.96 -3.93
CA GLU A 193 -18.37 17.88 -3.29
C GLU A 193 -18.75 17.46 -1.87
N ASN A 194 -18.48 16.20 -1.52
CA ASN A 194 -18.74 15.67 -0.20
C ASN A 194 -17.73 16.19 0.83
N PRO A 195 -18.08 16.23 2.12
CA PRO A 195 -17.14 16.51 3.18
C PRO A 195 -15.93 15.58 3.13
N LEU A 196 -14.74 16.11 3.46
CA LEU A 196 -13.53 15.31 3.47
C LEU A 196 -13.67 14.10 4.38
N GLN A 197 -13.37 12.93 3.82
CA GLN A 197 -13.31 11.67 4.53
C GLN A 197 -12.13 10.86 3.98
N ALA A 198 -11.06 10.77 4.77
CA ALA A 198 -9.86 10.03 4.38
C ALA A 198 -9.47 9.00 5.44
N LEU A 199 -9.10 7.80 4.99
CA LEU A 199 -8.68 6.69 5.83
C LEU A 199 -7.18 6.73 6.04
N ILE A 200 -6.73 6.72 7.29
CA ILE A 200 -5.30 6.56 7.63
C ILE A 200 -4.97 5.06 7.52
N PHE A 201 -4.11 4.69 6.58
CA PHE A 201 -3.68 3.29 6.44
C PHE A 201 -2.28 3.03 7.01
N ASP A 202 -1.44 4.07 7.15
CA ASP A 202 -0.12 3.97 7.79
C ASP A 202 0.35 5.33 8.31
N SER A 203 1.44 5.34 9.07
CA SER A 203 2.11 6.56 9.52
C SER A 203 3.60 6.32 9.75
N LEU A 204 4.38 7.39 9.67
CA LEU A 204 5.81 7.37 9.88
C LEU A 204 6.21 8.53 10.80
N TYR A 205 7.09 8.29 11.75
CA TYR A 205 7.69 9.35 12.53
C TYR A 205 9.00 9.83 11.89
N ASP A 206 9.03 11.10 11.54
CA ASP A 206 10.22 11.80 11.05
C ASP A 206 10.71 12.78 12.12
N PRO A 207 12.01 12.77 12.51
CA PRO A 207 12.54 13.66 13.56
C PRO A 207 12.38 15.16 13.24
N TYR A 208 12.29 15.54 11.97
CA TYR A 208 12.20 16.92 11.52
C TYR A 208 10.78 17.37 11.21
N LYS A 209 9.99 16.50 10.57
CA LYS A 209 8.61 16.78 10.14
C LYS A 209 7.55 16.37 11.16
N GLY A 210 7.91 15.59 12.18
CA GLY A 210 6.98 14.94 13.11
C GLY A 210 6.29 13.75 12.48
N VAL A 211 5.02 13.51 12.83
CA VAL A 211 4.26 12.41 12.25
C VAL A 211 3.86 12.73 10.81
N ILE A 212 4.25 11.87 9.88
CA ILE A 212 3.79 11.85 8.50
C ILE A 212 2.67 10.83 8.42
N VAL A 213 1.48 11.26 8.03
CA VAL A 213 0.28 10.42 7.98
C VAL A 213 0.04 9.98 6.54
N PHE A 214 -0.09 8.68 6.30
CA PHE A 214 -0.41 8.09 5.00
C PHE A 214 -1.90 7.80 4.94
N PHE A 215 -2.55 8.29 3.90
CA PHE A 215 -4.00 8.20 3.80
C PHE A 215 -4.48 7.96 2.38
N ARG A 216 -5.71 7.45 2.29
CA ARG A 216 -6.52 7.42 1.07
C ARG A 216 -7.73 8.30 1.26
N ILE A 217 -8.00 9.21 0.32
CA ILE A 217 -9.22 10.03 0.30
C ILE A 217 -10.35 9.19 -0.29
N MET A 218 -11.40 8.98 0.52
CA MET A 218 -12.64 8.32 0.08
C MET A 218 -13.61 9.34 -0.47
N GLU A 219 -13.74 10.51 0.18
CA GLU A 219 -14.65 11.59 -0.20
C GLU A 219 -13.97 12.96 -0.02
N GLY A 220 -14.37 13.93 -0.84
CA GLY A 220 -13.94 15.32 -0.74
C GLY A 220 -12.54 15.57 -1.30
N GLN A 221 -11.87 16.56 -0.74
CA GLN A 221 -10.52 16.97 -1.13
C GLN A 221 -9.73 17.48 0.07
N LEU A 222 -8.41 17.38 0.00
CA LEU A 222 -7.47 17.86 1.00
C LEU A 222 -6.40 18.74 0.37
N LYS A 223 -6.16 19.92 0.95
CA LYS A 223 -5.15 20.88 0.49
C LYS A 223 -4.27 21.35 1.65
N LYS A 224 -3.12 21.88 1.32
CA LYS A 224 -2.29 22.61 2.26
C LYS A 224 -3.09 23.75 2.90
N GLY A 225 -2.95 23.93 4.22
CA GLY A 225 -3.66 24.94 5.00
C GLY A 225 -5.07 24.53 5.44
N THR A 226 -5.59 23.37 5.01
CA THR A 226 -6.86 22.84 5.55
C THR A 226 -6.66 22.47 7.02
N LYS A 227 -7.58 22.90 7.89
CA LYS A 227 -7.62 22.45 9.28
C LYS A 227 -8.34 21.11 9.35
N VAL A 228 -7.61 20.05 9.64
CA VAL A 228 -8.15 18.70 9.73
C VAL A 228 -8.42 18.28 11.17
N ARG A 229 -9.38 17.38 11.35
CA ARG A 229 -9.70 16.71 12.62
C ARG A 229 -9.53 15.22 12.45
N MET A 230 -8.83 14.59 13.39
CA MET A 230 -8.76 13.14 13.57
C MET A 230 -10.01 12.70 14.34
N MET A 231 -10.86 11.87 13.74
CA MET A 231 -12.19 11.60 14.31
C MET A 231 -12.13 10.75 15.59
N ALA A 232 -11.17 9.83 15.71
CA ALA A 232 -11.04 8.96 16.89
C ALA A 232 -10.46 9.68 18.10
N THR A 233 -9.51 10.59 17.89
CA THR A 233 -8.83 11.31 18.98
C THR A 233 -9.43 12.69 19.23
N GLY A 234 -10.12 13.27 18.26
CA GLY A 234 -10.63 14.64 18.28
C GLY A 234 -9.55 15.71 18.09
N ALA A 235 -8.30 15.32 17.86
CA ALA A 235 -7.19 16.23 17.68
C ALA A 235 -7.31 17.00 16.34
N GLU A 236 -6.99 18.28 16.37
CA GLU A 236 -7.05 19.15 15.20
C GLU A 236 -5.68 19.68 14.83
N PHE A 237 -5.40 19.74 13.53
CA PHE A 237 -4.11 20.19 13.00
C PHE A 237 -4.30 20.98 11.72
N ASP A 238 -3.42 21.95 11.49
CA ASP A 238 -3.31 22.64 10.21
C ASP A 238 -2.35 21.87 9.30
N VAL A 239 -2.80 21.50 8.11
CA VAL A 239 -2.00 20.76 7.12
C VAL A 239 -0.88 21.67 6.60
N VAL A 240 0.35 21.28 6.88
CA VAL A 240 1.57 21.99 6.43
C VAL A 240 1.93 21.60 5.01
N GLU A 241 1.86 20.30 4.72
CA GLU A 241 2.18 19.75 3.41
C GLU A 241 1.24 18.59 3.12
N VAL A 242 0.82 18.46 1.86
CA VAL A 242 0.09 17.30 1.33
C VAL A 242 0.72 16.91 0.01
N GLY A 243 0.82 15.62 -0.26
CA GLY A 243 1.46 15.14 -1.48
C GLY A 243 1.26 13.65 -1.71
N TYR A 244 1.99 13.13 -2.66
CA TYR A 244 1.94 11.72 -3.07
C TYR A 244 3.34 11.08 -3.02
N PHE A 245 3.38 9.77 -3.16
CA PHE A 245 4.60 8.98 -3.02
C PHE A 245 5.31 8.85 -4.37
N GLY A 246 6.59 9.23 -4.43
CA GLY A 246 7.51 8.84 -5.48
C GLY A 246 8.28 7.57 -5.09
N ALA A 247 9.22 7.15 -5.92
CA ALA A 247 10.13 6.06 -5.57
C ALA A 247 11.10 6.52 -4.46
N GLY A 248 10.86 6.08 -3.24
CA GLY A 248 11.66 6.44 -2.07
C GLY A 248 11.61 7.92 -1.63
N GLN A 249 10.65 8.71 -2.11
CA GLN A 249 10.53 10.13 -1.78
C GLN A 249 9.10 10.63 -1.68
N PHE A 250 8.89 11.69 -0.90
CA PHE A 250 7.63 12.41 -0.77
C PHE A 250 7.59 13.56 -1.76
N ILE A 251 6.55 13.62 -2.61
CA ILE A 251 6.39 14.65 -3.63
C ILE A 251 5.22 15.55 -3.25
N PRO A 252 5.45 16.83 -2.86
CA PRO A 252 4.38 17.76 -2.53
C PRO A 252 3.45 18.04 -3.71
N SER A 253 2.15 18.18 -3.41
CA SER A 253 1.13 18.58 -4.37
C SER A 253 0.60 19.98 -4.05
N GLU A 254 0.82 20.92 -4.96
CA GLU A 254 0.31 22.29 -4.81
C GLU A 254 -1.23 22.35 -4.93
N ASP A 255 -1.79 21.51 -5.80
CA ASP A 255 -3.24 21.43 -6.03
C ASP A 255 -3.99 20.66 -4.94
N GLY A 256 -3.27 20.00 -4.02
CA GLY A 256 -3.82 19.07 -3.06
C GLY A 256 -4.16 17.70 -3.66
N LEU A 257 -4.93 16.91 -2.93
CA LEU A 257 -5.40 15.60 -3.32
C LEU A 257 -6.93 15.54 -3.21
N SER A 258 -7.56 14.68 -4.00
CA SER A 258 -9.01 14.54 -4.11
C SER A 258 -9.47 13.10 -3.94
N ALA A 259 -10.79 12.90 -3.85
CA ALA A 259 -11.41 11.59 -3.74
C ALA A 259 -10.79 10.56 -4.70
N GLY A 260 -10.48 9.38 -4.18
CA GLY A 260 -9.80 8.29 -4.86
C GLY A 260 -8.27 8.35 -4.84
N MET A 261 -7.66 9.44 -4.41
CA MET A 261 -6.20 9.56 -4.38
C MET A 261 -5.60 9.02 -3.08
N VAL A 262 -4.42 8.43 -3.21
CA VAL A 262 -3.56 7.99 -2.12
C VAL A 262 -2.41 8.99 -1.96
N GLY A 263 -2.07 9.32 -0.71
CA GLY A 263 -1.01 10.27 -0.44
C GLY A 263 -0.64 10.38 1.03
N TYR A 264 0.12 11.42 1.32
CA TYR A 264 0.57 11.74 2.67
C TYR A 264 0.25 13.18 3.05
N LEU A 265 0.19 13.44 4.34
CA LEU A 265 0.20 14.79 4.89
C LEU A 265 1.20 14.92 6.05
N THR A 266 1.66 16.15 6.25
CA THR A 266 2.35 16.58 7.46
C THR A 266 1.59 17.74 8.09
N ALA A 267 1.49 17.75 9.41
CA ALA A 267 0.77 18.79 10.15
C ALA A 267 1.47 19.15 11.48
N SER A 268 2.80 19.02 11.52
CA SER A 268 3.63 19.27 12.72
C SER A 268 3.14 18.53 13.96
N ILE A 269 2.61 17.32 13.77
CA ILE A 269 2.07 16.49 14.84
C ILE A 269 3.25 15.96 15.66
N LYS A 270 3.33 16.41 16.93
CA LYS A 270 4.43 16.03 17.82
C LYS A 270 4.10 14.84 18.72
N ASN A 271 2.83 14.73 19.11
CA ASN A 271 2.37 13.65 19.96
C ASN A 271 1.84 12.51 19.08
N VAL A 272 2.54 11.40 19.12
CA VAL A 272 2.21 10.19 18.35
C VAL A 272 0.83 9.62 18.67
N LYS A 273 0.30 9.88 19.86
CA LYS A 273 -1.02 9.40 20.30
C LYS A 273 -2.20 10.12 19.66
N ASP A 274 -1.93 11.27 19.02
CA ASP A 274 -2.97 12.08 18.38
C ASP A 274 -3.36 11.53 17.00
N THR A 275 -2.58 10.60 16.44
CA THR A 275 -2.87 9.91 15.19
C THR A 275 -2.91 8.40 15.41
N ARG A 276 -3.88 7.75 14.81
CA ARG A 276 -4.01 6.29 14.86
C ARG A 276 -4.26 5.74 13.47
N VAL A 277 -3.59 4.67 13.13
CA VAL A 277 -3.88 3.92 11.92
C VAL A 277 -5.31 3.38 12.00
N GLY A 278 -6.07 3.53 10.92
CA GLY A 278 -7.50 3.21 10.87
C GLY A 278 -8.42 4.35 11.30
N ASP A 279 -7.88 5.50 11.74
CA ASP A 279 -8.70 6.68 12.00
C ASP A 279 -9.12 7.38 10.71
N THR A 280 -10.13 8.21 10.82
CA THR A 280 -10.66 9.03 9.73
C THR A 280 -10.23 10.47 9.90
N ILE A 281 -9.67 11.03 8.83
CA ILE A 281 -9.38 12.46 8.72
C ILE A 281 -10.57 13.16 8.09
N THR A 282 -11.03 14.24 8.71
CA THR A 282 -12.09 15.09 8.16
C THR A 282 -11.70 16.57 8.23
N ASP A 283 -12.40 17.44 7.49
CA ASP A 283 -12.25 18.88 7.60
C ASP A 283 -12.88 19.37 8.90
N ALA A 284 -12.15 20.09 9.73
CA ALA A 284 -12.64 20.60 11.01
C ALA A 284 -13.78 21.63 10.85
N ALA A 285 -13.81 22.36 9.71
CA ALA A 285 -14.85 23.35 9.42
C ALA A 285 -16.13 22.71 8.85
N ASN A 286 -15.99 21.59 8.13
CA ASN A 286 -17.12 20.82 7.54
C ASN A 286 -16.90 19.33 7.73
N PRO A 287 -17.07 18.83 8.98
CA PRO A 287 -16.74 17.44 9.29
C PRO A 287 -17.74 16.45 8.66
N CYS A 288 -17.24 15.29 8.26
CA CYS A 288 -18.09 14.19 7.81
C CYS A 288 -18.94 13.64 8.97
N ALA A 289 -20.12 13.11 8.63
CA ALA A 289 -21.11 12.69 9.63
C ALA A 289 -20.68 11.44 10.43
N LYS A 290 -19.92 10.53 9.82
CA LYS A 290 -19.48 9.27 10.44
C LYS A 290 -18.04 8.95 10.06
N PRO A 291 -17.27 8.33 10.97
CA PRO A 291 -15.95 7.82 10.60
C PRO A 291 -16.08 6.64 9.64
N LEU A 292 -15.02 6.40 8.89
CA LEU A 292 -14.84 5.17 8.11
C LEU A 292 -14.70 3.96 9.05
N PRO A 293 -15.05 2.76 8.59
CA PRO A 293 -14.73 1.54 9.34
C PRO A 293 -13.21 1.48 9.57
N GLY A 294 -12.80 1.43 10.82
CA GLY A 294 -11.40 1.25 11.18
C GLY A 294 -10.96 -0.20 11.05
N TYR A 295 -9.68 -0.45 11.31
CA TYR A 295 -9.15 -1.81 11.31
C TYR A 295 -9.55 -2.59 12.56
N LYS A 296 -9.71 -3.91 12.41
CA LYS A 296 -9.91 -4.81 13.54
C LYS A 296 -8.64 -4.83 14.40
N LYS A 297 -8.80 -4.79 15.72
CA LYS A 297 -7.66 -4.98 16.64
C LYS A 297 -7.06 -6.37 16.41
N VAL A 298 -5.75 -6.40 16.27
CA VAL A 298 -4.99 -7.65 16.21
C VAL A 298 -4.70 -8.13 17.63
N ASN A 299 -4.89 -9.41 17.86
CA ASN A 299 -4.43 -10.02 19.12
C ASN A 299 -2.92 -10.29 19.02
N PRO A 300 -2.11 -9.84 19.99
CA PRO A 300 -0.70 -10.15 20.01
C PRO A 300 -0.45 -11.66 19.97
N MET A 301 0.49 -12.08 19.11
CA MET A 301 0.87 -13.49 18.95
C MET A 301 2.19 -13.81 19.64
N VAL A 302 3.05 -12.81 19.81
CA VAL A 302 4.39 -12.96 20.41
C VAL A 302 4.52 -11.99 21.57
N TYR A 303 5.06 -12.45 22.68
CA TYR A 303 5.31 -11.65 23.86
C TYR A 303 6.79 -11.72 24.23
N CYS A 304 7.38 -10.58 24.59
CA CYS A 304 8.76 -10.50 25.05
C CYS A 304 8.94 -9.39 26.07
N GLY A 305 9.89 -9.55 26.99
CA GLY A 305 10.36 -8.49 27.87
C GLY A 305 11.41 -7.62 27.17
N LEU A 306 11.22 -6.30 27.21
CA LEU A 306 12.19 -5.33 26.69
C LEU A 306 12.79 -4.54 27.85
N TYR A 307 14.11 -4.47 27.90
CA TYR A 307 14.86 -3.79 28.97
C TYR A 307 15.78 -2.73 28.35
N PRO A 308 16.02 -1.59 29.06
CA PRO A 308 16.99 -0.63 28.60
C PRO A 308 18.37 -1.28 28.45
N ALA A 309 19.11 -0.95 27.40
CA ALA A 309 20.50 -1.34 27.27
C ALA A 309 21.37 -0.60 28.29
N ASP A 310 22.59 -1.09 28.52
CA ASP A 310 23.54 -0.50 29.45
C ASP A 310 23.73 1.00 29.19
N GLY A 311 23.47 1.82 30.23
CA GLY A 311 23.57 3.28 30.17
C GLY A 311 22.30 4.01 29.69
N ALA A 312 21.29 3.32 29.17
CA ALA A 312 20.00 3.91 28.84
C ALA A 312 19.05 3.96 30.05
N LYS A 313 18.17 4.96 30.06
CA LYS A 313 17.17 5.10 31.14
C LYS A 313 15.82 4.58 30.67
N TYR A 314 15.00 4.10 31.62
CA TYR A 314 13.65 3.65 31.33
C TYR A 314 12.79 4.67 30.54
N PRO A 315 12.81 6.00 30.83
CA PRO A 315 12.09 6.97 30.02
C PRO A 315 12.50 6.98 28.53
N ASP A 316 13.79 6.76 28.25
CA ASP A 316 14.31 6.73 26.88
C ASP A 316 13.76 5.52 26.10
N LEU A 317 13.69 4.35 26.77
CA LEU A 317 13.07 3.14 26.22
C LEU A 317 11.58 3.36 25.94
N ARG A 318 10.85 3.96 26.88
CA ARG A 318 9.41 4.24 26.72
C ARG A 318 9.18 5.17 25.52
N ASP A 319 9.94 6.24 25.41
CA ASP A 319 9.82 7.21 24.30
C ASP A 319 10.17 6.56 22.96
N ALA A 320 11.13 5.65 22.94
CA ALA A 320 11.48 4.86 21.74
C ALA A 320 10.35 3.91 21.34
N LEU A 321 9.73 3.21 22.32
CA LEU A 321 8.59 2.33 22.08
C LEU A 321 7.35 3.09 21.60
N GLU A 322 7.06 4.28 22.13
CA GLU A 322 5.98 5.15 21.67
C GLU A 322 6.19 5.56 20.18
N LYS A 323 7.43 5.85 19.77
CA LYS A 323 7.75 6.15 18.38
C LYS A 323 7.68 4.91 17.48
N LEU A 324 8.15 3.76 17.99
CA LEU A 324 8.09 2.50 17.26
C LEU A 324 6.64 2.08 16.99
N GLN A 325 5.74 2.29 17.95
CA GLN A 325 4.31 1.99 17.83
C GLN A 325 3.62 2.75 16.67
N LEU A 326 4.15 3.89 16.24
CA LEU A 326 3.68 4.56 15.02
C LEU A 326 4.10 3.83 13.74
N ASN A 327 5.33 3.34 13.74
CA ASN A 327 5.89 2.64 12.60
C ASN A 327 5.39 1.19 12.52
N ASP A 328 5.01 0.62 13.69
CA ASP A 328 4.47 -0.72 13.83
C ASP A 328 3.20 -0.67 14.68
N ALA A 329 2.06 -0.55 14.02
CA ALA A 329 0.76 -0.47 14.68
C ALA A 329 0.29 -1.80 15.29
N SER A 330 1.01 -2.91 15.09
CA SER A 330 0.80 -4.19 15.76
C SER A 330 1.44 -4.23 17.15
N LEU A 331 2.39 -3.32 17.41
CA LEU A 331 3.10 -3.25 18.68
C LEU A 331 2.17 -2.78 19.80
N PHE A 332 2.01 -3.61 20.81
CA PHE A 332 1.38 -3.26 22.07
C PHE A 332 2.38 -3.51 23.21
N TYR A 333 2.54 -2.56 24.13
CA TYR A 333 3.41 -2.72 25.28
C TYR A 333 2.78 -2.15 26.54
N GLU A 334 3.12 -2.73 27.66
CA GLU A 334 2.73 -2.30 29.01
C GLU A 334 3.97 -2.21 29.89
N PRO A 335 4.08 -1.23 30.79
CA PRO A 335 5.10 -1.24 31.82
C PRO A 335 4.76 -2.34 32.87
N GLU A 336 5.77 -3.10 33.25
CA GLU A 336 5.66 -4.02 34.40
C GLU A 336 5.62 -3.28 35.74
#